data_98e64686552e5513155b07c923fa2f12
#
_entry.id   98e64686552e5513155b07c923fa2f12
#
_cell.length_a   1.000
_cell.length_b   1.000
_cell.length_c   1.000
_cell.angle_alpha   90.00
_cell.angle_beta   90.00
_cell.angle_gamma   90.00
#
_symmetry.space_group_name_H-M   'P 1'
#
loop_
_entity.id
_entity.type
_entity.pdbx_description
1 polymer ?
#
loop_
_entity_poly.entity_id
_entity_poly.type
_entity_poly.pdbx_seq_one_letter_code
_entity_poly.pdbx_strand_id
1 'polypeptide(L)'
;GWDRELKDEPAATLLLERRWRLPMGNVGALQAETIPVLAGAVGNVQTYASAGALFRIGDELDADWGPVRIRPALAGSGFFQPRQDFGWYVFAGVEGRAVARDIFLDGNTWRDSPSVDKRLFVADAQAGAAVMWRGIRFAYTHVLRSEEFYGQKGVQSFGSFSASFRF
;
A
#
# COMPACT_ATOMS: atom_id res chain seq x y z
N GLY A 1 -22.27 -8.29 20.10
CA GLY A 1 -21.22 -7.63 19.32
C GLY A 1 -21.63 -6.31 18.70
N TRP A 2 -22.87 -6.19 18.25
CA TRP A 2 -23.38 -5.01 17.52
C TRP A 2 -23.37 -3.71 18.32
N ASP A 3 -23.38 -3.75 19.64
CA ASP A 3 -23.34 -2.55 20.51
C ASP A 3 -21.94 -1.92 20.62
N ARG A 4 -20.92 -2.56 20.03
CA ARG A 4 -19.50 -2.12 20.08
C ARG A 4 -18.92 -1.81 18.71
N GLU A 5 -19.77 -1.48 17.74
CA GLU A 5 -19.35 -1.11 16.38
C GLU A 5 -19.18 0.40 16.24
N LEU A 6 -18.44 0.78 15.21
CA LEU A 6 -18.42 2.18 14.75
C LEU A 6 -19.81 2.56 14.27
N LYS A 7 -20.25 3.75 14.65
CA LYS A 7 -21.54 4.29 14.21
C LYS A 7 -21.41 4.89 12.83
N ASP A 8 -22.49 4.86 12.07
CA ASP A 8 -22.55 5.47 10.75
C ASP A 8 -22.23 6.96 10.81
N GLU A 9 -21.23 7.38 10.05
CA GLU A 9 -20.89 8.78 9.84
C GLU A 9 -20.39 9.02 8.42
N PRO A 10 -20.57 10.23 7.87
CA PRO A 10 -20.01 10.57 6.57
C PRO A 10 -18.49 10.46 6.59
N ALA A 11 -17.92 9.77 5.59
CA ALA A 11 -16.48 9.55 5.47
C ALA A 11 -15.90 10.40 4.33
N ALA A 12 -14.86 11.18 4.64
CA ALA A 12 -14.11 11.93 3.64
C ALA A 12 -12.61 11.89 3.96
N THR A 13 -11.81 11.58 2.94
CA THR A 13 -10.35 11.57 3.05
C THR A 13 -9.75 12.07 1.75
N LEU A 14 -8.84 13.05 1.84
CA LEU A 14 -7.99 13.48 0.75
C LEU A 14 -6.65 12.79 0.88
N LEU A 15 -6.24 12.05 -0.15
CA LEU A 15 -4.92 11.42 -0.25
C LEU A 15 -4.09 12.12 -1.31
N LEU A 16 -2.88 12.49 -0.95
CA LEU A 16 -1.84 12.95 -1.88
C LEU A 16 -0.68 11.95 -1.82
N GLU A 17 -0.24 11.49 -2.99
CA GLU A 17 0.90 10.58 -3.12
C GLU A 17 1.80 11.03 -4.25
N ARG A 18 3.12 11.01 -4.01
CA ARG A 18 4.14 11.25 -5.02
C ARG A 18 5.14 10.11 -5.05
N ARG A 19 5.41 9.63 -6.25
CA ARG A 19 6.39 8.57 -6.54
C ARG A 19 7.44 9.11 -7.49
N TRP A 20 8.66 8.63 -7.34
CA TRP A 20 9.77 8.92 -8.26
C TRP A 20 10.33 7.59 -8.73
N ARG A 21 10.67 7.50 -10.02
CA ARG A 21 11.36 6.32 -10.56
C ARG A 21 12.83 6.65 -10.65
N LEU A 22 13.65 5.84 -10.02
CA LEU A 22 15.10 5.95 -10.02
C LEU A 22 15.68 4.67 -10.63
N PRO A 23 15.99 4.65 -11.95
CA PRO A 23 16.64 3.51 -12.58
C PRO A 23 17.99 3.25 -11.91
N MET A 24 18.27 2.00 -11.58
CA MET A 24 19.53 1.55 -10.99
C MET A 24 20.44 0.86 -12.01
N GLY A 25 20.00 0.77 -13.27
CA GLY A 25 20.70 0.07 -14.35
C GLY A 25 20.21 -1.36 -14.55
N ASN A 26 21.04 -2.17 -15.20
CA ASN A 26 20.69 -3.54 -15.54
C ASN A 26 21.53 -4.53 -14.73
N VAL A 27 20.91 -5.62 -14.32
CA VAL A 27 21.55 -6.79 -13.71
C VAL A 27 21.44 -7.94 -14.73
N GLY A 28 22.46 -8.11 -15.57
CA GLY A 28 22.36 -8.98 -16.74
C GLY A 28 21.36 -8.44 -17.75
N ALA A 29 20.39 -9.25 -18.13
CA ALA A 29 19.30 -8.87 -19.03
C ALA A 29 18.12 -8.18 -18.32
N LEU A 30 18.11 -8.14 -16.99
CA LEU A 30 17.00 -7.60 -16.19
C LEU A 30 17.25 -6.15 -15.83
N GLN A 31 16.19 -5.35 -15.84
CA GLN A 31 16.18 -3.98 -15.35
C GLN A 31 16.04 -3.97 -13.82
N ALA A 32 16.67 -3.00 -13.16
CA ALA A 32 16.50 -2.75 -11.73
C ALA A 32 16.17 -1.28 -11.48
N GLU A 33 15.25 -1.01 -10.57
CA GLU A 33 14.89 0.35 -10.19
C GLU A 33 14.44 0.43 -8.73
N THR A 34 14.49 1.64 -8.19
CA THR A 34 13.91 2.00 -6.90
C THR A 34 12.84 3.07 -7.11
N ILE A 35 11.73 2.95 -6.39
CA ILE A 35 10.62 3.90 -6.41
C ILE A 35 10.42 4.47 -5.00
N PRO A 36 11.10 5.57 -4.63
CA PRO A 36 10.75 6.31 -3.41
C PRO A 36 9.33 6.85 -3.50
N VAL A 37 8.66 6.88 -2.36
CA VAL A 37 7.27 7.32 -2.22
C VAL A 37 7.12 8.21 -1.01
N LEU A 38 6.43 9.33 -1.18
CA LEU A 38 5.90 10.15 -0.10
C LEU A 38 4.39 10.23 -0.24
N ALA A 39 3.68 10.07 0.86
CA ALA A 39 2.23 10.23 0.86
C ALA A 39 1.74 10.92 2.13
N GLY A 40 0.58 11.54 2.03
CA GLY A 40 -0.14 12.11 3.16
C GLY A 40 -1.62 12.00 2.92
N ALA A 41 -2.36 11.68 3.97
CA ALA A 41 -3.82 11.66 3.96
C ALA A 41 -4.35 12.56 5.06
N VAL A 42 -5.41 13.29 4.76
CA VAL A 42 -6.14 14.15 5.71
C VAL A 42 -7.63 13.87 5.56
N GLY A 43 -8.27 13.50 6.66
CA GLY A 43 -9.69 13.20 6.68
C GLY A 43 -10.17 12.67 8.02
N ASN A 44 -11.47 12.45 8.13
CA ASN A 44 -12.03 11.86 9.35
C ASN A 44 -11.84 10.34 9.44
N VAL A 45 -11.59 9.65 8.32
CA VAL A 45 -11.26 8.22 8.32
C VAL A 45 -9.81 8.02 8.74
N GLN A 46 -8.88 8.69 8.05
CA GLN A 46 -7.46 8.61 8.37
C GLN A 46 -6.76 9.95 8.14
N THR A 47 -5.83 10.27 9.04
CA THR A 47 -4.88 11.38 8.88
C THR A 47 -3.49 10.85 9.21
N TYR A 48 -2.61 10.84 8.21
CA TYR A 48 -1.23 10.36 8.36
C TYR A 48 -0.28 10.99 7.34
N ALA A 49 1.01 10.90 7.63
CA ALA A 49 2.08 11.10 6.67
C ALA A 49 2.89 9.81 6.55
N SER A 50 3.36 9.48 5.34
CA SER A 50 4.18 8.29 5.13
C SER A 50 5.32 8.53 4.15
N ALA A 51 6.40 7.79 4.36
CA ALA A 51 7.54 7.72 3.47
C ALA A 51 7.97 6.26 3.30
N GLY A 52 8.41 5.90 2.10
CA GLY A 52 8.83 4.55 1.81
C GLY A 52 9.59 4.45 0.51
N ALA A 53 10.04 3.24 0.20
CA ALA A 53 10.65 2.91 -1.07
C ALA A 53 10.28 1.49 -1.49
N LEU A 54 10.15 1.30 -2.80
CA LEU A 54 9.95 0.01 -3.44
C LEU A 54 11.12 -0.26 -4.37
N PHE A 55 11.80 -1.38 -4.20
CA PHE A 55 12.80 -1.90 -5.13
C PHE A 55 12.15 -2.94 -6.05
N ARG A 56 12.48 -2.89 -7.35
CA ARG A 56 12.01 -3.86 -8.34
C ARG A 56 13.15 -4.33 -9.23
N ILE A 57 13.07 -5.60 -9.62
CA ILE A 57 13.95 -6.18 -10.65
C ILE A 57 13.12 -7.10 -11.54
N GLY A 58 13.29 -7.00 -12.84
CA GLY A 58 12.57 -7.83 -13.80
C GLY A 58 12.69 -7.32 -15.23
N ASP A 59 11.78 -7.78 -16.04
CA ASP A 59 11.61 -7.36 -17.43
C ASP A 59 10.40 -6.41 -17.53
N GLU A 60 10.47 -5.44 -18.45
CA GLU A 60 9.39 -4.50 -18.72
C GLU A 60 8.95 -3.64 -17.50
N LEU A 61 9.88 -3.17 -16.66
CA LEU A 61 9.57 -2.33 -15.52
C LEU A 61 8.85 -1.03 -15.89
N ASP A 62 8.99 -0.57 -17.13
CA ASP A 62 8.32 0.64 -17.65
C ASP A 62 6.81 0.50 -17.78
N ALA A 63 6.29 -0.72 -17.75
CA ALA A 63 4.87 -1.01 -17.93
C ALA A 63 3.98 -0.45 -16.81
N ASP A 64 4.51 -0.29 -15.59
CA ASP A 64 3.75 0.21 -14.45
C ASP A 64 4.61 0.94 -13.40
N TRP A 65 3.98 1.36 -12.30
CA TRP A 65 4.60 2.00 -11.14
C TRP A 65 4.66 1.08 -9.92
N GLY A 66 4.71 -0.24 -10.14
CA GLY A 66 4.68 -1.25 -9.10
C GLY A 66 3.27 -1.70 -8.75
N PRO A 67 3.16 -2.68 -7.85
CA PRO A 67 1.87 -3.22 -7.43
C PRO A 67 1.00 -2.17 -6.75
N VAL A 68 -0.31 -2.40 -6.77
CA VAL A 68 -1.26 -1.59 -6.01
C VAL A 68 -0.94 -1.69 -4.52
N ARG A 69 -0.81 -0.55 -3.84
CA ARG A 69 -0.53 -0.53 -2.41
C ARG A 69 -1.78 -0.89 -1.61
N ILE A 70 -1.60 -1.78 -0.65
CA ILE A 70 -2.68 -2.21 0.22
C ILE A 70 -2.82 -1.19 1.35
N ARG A 71 -3.87 -0.38 1.30
CA ARG A 71 -4.21 0.61 2.34
C ARG A 71 -5.63 0.41 2.81
N PRO A 72 -5.90 0.51 4.13
CA PRO A 72 -7.27 0.51 4.62
C PRO A 72 -8.09 1.62 3.97
N ALA A 73 -9.30 1.31 3.53
CA ALA A 73 -10.29 2.23 2.96
C ALA A 73 -9.87 3.03 1.71
N LEU A 74 -8.72 2.76 1.11
CA LEU A 74 -8.23 3.49 -0.08
C LEU A 74 -7.85 2.51 -1.19
N ALA A 75 -8.51 2.66 -2.35
CA ALA A 75 -8.12 1.94 -3.56
C ALA A 75 -6.85 2.57 -4.16
N GLY A 76 -5.83 1.75 -4.41
CA GLY A 76 -4.64 2.18 -5.15
C GLY A 76 -4.93 2.24 -6.65
N SER A 77 -4.21 3.10 -7.40
CA SER A 77 -4.26 3.09 -8.86
C SER A 77 -3.53 1.86 -9.40
N GLY A 78 -4.25 1.02 -10.13
CA GLY A 78 -3.69 -0.16 -10.82
C GLY A 78 -3.23 0.12 -12.24
N PHE A 79 -2.84 1.39 -12.56
CA PHE A 79 -2.44 1.77 -13.91
C PHE A 79 -1.22 0.97 -14.36
N PHE A 80 -1.34 0.32 -15.54
CA PHE A 80 -0.24 -0.35 -16.22
C PHE A 80 -0.42 -0.27 -17.74
N GLN A 81 0.69 -0.19 -18.47
CA GLN A 81 0.74 -0.15 -19.94
C GLN A 81 1.84 -1.07 -20.44
N PRO A 82 1.56 -2.38 -20.63
CA PRO A 82 2.54 -3.30 -21.16
C PRO A 82 2.90 -2.91 -22.60
N ARG A 83 4.19 -2.97 -22.91
CA ARG A 83 4.73 -2.77 -24.27
C ARG A 83 4.92 -4.08 -24.99
N GLN A 84 5.02 -5.18 -24.24
CA GLN A 84 5.23 -6.54 -24.73
C GLN A 84 4.04 -7.42 -24.32
N ASP A 85 3.91 -8.56 -24.98
CA ASP A 85 2.87 -9.55 -24.68
C ASP A 85 3.11 -10.27 -23.35
N PHE A 86 4.35 -10.27 -22.86
CA PHE A 86 4.76 -10.87 -21.60
C PHE A 86 5.83 -10.03 -20.90
N GLY A 87 5.66 -9.82 -19.61
CA GLY A 87 6.61 -9.17 -18.73
C GLY A 87 6.44 -9.67 -17.30
N TRP A 88 7.47 -9.52 -16.48
CA TRP A 88 7.42 -9.90 -15.07
C TRP A 88 8.42 -9.10 -14.25
N TYR A 89 8.16 -8.98 -12.97
CA TYR A 89 9.13 -8.48 -12.00
C TYR A 89 8.87 -9.05 -10.61
N VAL A 90 9.91 -9.07 -9.79
CA VAL A 90 9.81 -9.24 -8.35
C VAL A 90 10.09 -7.91 -7.67
N PHE A 91 9.55 -7.73 -6.49
CA PHE A 91 9.69 -6.49 -5.74
C PHE A 91 9.79 -6.73 -4.24
N ALA A 92 10.43 -5.79 -3.57
CA ALA A 92 10.42 -5.65 -2.11
C ALA A 92 10.38 -4.17 -1.73
N GLY A 93 9.76 -3.84 -0.61
CA GLY A 93 9.65 -2.45 -0.19
C GLY A 93 9.35 -2.30 1.28
N VAL A 94 9.59 -1.09 1.76
CA VAL A 94 9.29 -0.68 3.13
C VAL A 94 8.57 0.66 3.12
N GLU A 95 7.70 0.88 4.10
CA GLU A 95 7.03 2.14 4.34
C GLU A 95 6.89 2.38 5.84
N GLY A 96 7.19 3.60 6.27
CA GLY A 96 6.87 4.09 7.60
C GLY A 96 5.74 5.11 7.55
N ARG A 97 4.80 5.04 8.48
CA ARG A 97 3.68 5.98 8.62
C ARG A 97 3.66 6.59 10.00
N ALA A 98 3.49 7.92 10.07
CA ALA A 98 3.13 8.64 11.27
C ALA A 98 1.63 8.89 11.24
N VAL A 99 0.88 8.22 12.14
CA VAL A 99 -0.59 8.19 12.15
C VAL A 99 -1.11 9.15 13.21
N ALA A 100 -1.68 10.26 12.78
CA ALA A 100 -2.33 11.22 13.67
C ALA A 100 -3.76 10.80 14.02
N ARG A 101 -4.48 10.21 13.06
CA ARG A 101 -5.86 9.71 13.24
C ARG A 101 -6.09 8.44 12.42
N ASP A 102 -6.82 7.50 13.03
CA ASP A 102 -7.39 6.33 12.37
C ASP A 102 -8.74 5.99 13.04
N ILE A 103 -9.84 6.11 12.29
CA ILE A 103 -11.20 5.91 12.83
C ILE A 103 -11.38 4.51 13.39
N PHE A 104 -10.69 3.51 12.84
CA PHE A 104 -10.79 2.12 13.31
C PHE A 104 -10.12 1.89 14.68
N LEU A 105 -9.23 2.80 15.09
CA LEU A 105 -8.51 2.75 16.35
C LEU A 105 -8.97 3.85 17.32
N ASP A 106 -9.17 5.09 16.81
CA ASP A 106 -9.57 6.25 17.62
C ASP A 106 -11.09 6.36 17.83
N GLY A 107 -11.89 5.59 17.06
CA GLY A 107 -13.35 5.68 17.08
C GLY A 107 -13.91 6.81 16.20
N ASN A 108 -15.23 6.98 16.26
CA ASN A 108 -15.96 7.97 15.46
C ASN A 108 -15.51 9.42 15.73
N THR A 109 -15.72 10.30 14.74
CA THR A 109 -15.32 11.71 14.80
C THR A 109 -16.32 12.55 15.59
N TRP A 110 -17.60 12.27 15.41
CA TRP A 110 -18.69 13.11 15.96
C TRP A 110 -19.61 12.36 16.94
N ARG A 111 -19.29 11.11 17.29
CA ARG A 111 -20.07 10.27 18.20
C ARG A 111 -19.14 9.44 19.07
N ASP A 112 -19.56 9.17 20.28
CA ASP A 112 -18.82 8.25 21.16
C ASP A 112 -18.88 6.83 20.61
N SER A 113 -17.72 6.20 20.47
CA SER A 113 -17.57 4.81 20.07
C SER A 113 -16.33 4.20 20.71
N PRO A 114 -16.20 2.87 20.72
CA PRO A 114 -15.00 2.21 21.24
C PRO A 114 -13.74 2.70 20.56
N SER A 115 -12.66 2.85 21.33
CA SER A 115 -11.33 3.23 20.85
C SER A 115 -10.25 2.41 21.57
N VAL A 116 -9.06 2.38 20.99
CA VAL A 116 -7.87 1.77 21.57
C VAL A 116 -6.69 2.74 21.49
N ASP A 117 -5.70 2.58 22.37
CA ASP A 117 -4.49 3.37 22.33
C ASP A 117 -3.66 2.98 21.10
N LYS A 118 -3.67 3.82 20.07
CA LYS A 118 -2.93 3.57 18.83
C LYS A 118 -1.44 3.90 18.95
N ARG A 119 -0.64 3.25 18.15
CA ARG A 119 0.76 3.63 17.95
C ARG A 119 0.84 4.79 16.95
N LEU A 120 1.66 5.80 17.27
CA LEU A 120 1.90 6.94 16.38
C LEU A 120 2.69 6.55 15.13
N PHE A 121 3.55 5.53 15.23
CA PHE A 121 4.37 5.07 14.12
C PHE A 121 4.08 3.61 13.81
N VAL A 122 3.81 3.35 12.54
CA VAL A 122 3.55 2.03 11.97
C VAL A 122 4.50 1.82 10.80
N ALA A 123 5.11 0.65 10.71
CA ALA A 123 5.98 0.27 9.62
C ALA A 123 5.42 -0.95 8.88
N ASP A 124 5.46 -0.88 7.56
CA ASP A 124 5.11 -1.99 6.66
C ASP A 124 6.35 -2.44 5.89
N ALA A 125 6.58 -3.75 5.82
CA ALA A 125 7.46 -4.37 4.85
C ALA A 125 6.62 -5.20 3.89
N GLN A 126 6.96 -5.18 2.60
CA GLN A 126 6.24 -5.94 1.60
C GLN A 126 7.18 -6.58 0.61
N ALA A 127 6.82 -7.75 0.08
CA ALA A 127 7.52 -8.41 -1.00
C ALA A 127 6.53 -9.17 -1.88
N GLY A 128 6.88 -9.38 -3.15
CA GLY A 128 6.00 -10.09 -4.06
C GLY A 128 6.52 -10.18 -5.48
N ALA A 129 5.62 -10.59 -6.36
CA ALA A 129 5.88 -10.71 -7.79
C ALA A 129 4.68 -10.25 -8.60
N ALA A 130 4.94 -9.76 -9.80
CA ALA A 130 3.93 -9.44 -10.78
C ALA A 130 4.27 -10.06 -12.13
N VAL A 131 3.23 -10.51 -12.84
CA VAL A 131 3.31 -11.05 -14.20
C VAL A 131 2.30 -10.30 -15.06
N MET A 132 2.74 -9.82 -16.19
CA MET A 132 1.92 -9.18 -17.22
C MET A 132 1.84 -10.11 -18.41
N TRP A 133 0.64 -10.39 -18.87
CA TRP A 133 0.40 -11.25 -20.02
C TRP A 133 -0.80 -10.77 -20.82
N ARG A 134 -0.58 -10.40 -22.08
CA ARG A 134 -1.62 -9.99 -23.04
C ARG A 134 -2.62 -8.98 -22.49
N GLY A 135 -2.12 -7.93 -21.83
CA GLY A 135 -2.97 -6.86 -21.28
C GLY A 135 -3.62 -7.17 -19.92
N ILE A 136 -3.24 -8.30 -19.31
CA ILE A 136 -3.64 -8.66 -17.94
C ILE A 136 -2.41 -8.59 -17.06
N ARG A 137 -2.53 -7.98 -15.88
CA ARG A 137 -1.50 -8.02 -14.84
C ARG A 137 -2.02 -8.77 -13.63
N PHE A 138 -1.30 -9.80 -13.22
CA PHE A 138 -1.48 -10.49 -11.96
C PHE A 138 -0.36 -10.09 -11.01
N ALA A 139 -0.68 -9.77 -9.77
CA ALA A 139 0.34 -9.49 -8.76
C ALA A 139 -0.03 -10.15 -7.43
N TYR A 140 0.97 -10.77 -6.81
CA TYR A 140 0.90 -11.23 -5.43
C TYR A 140 1.80 -10.36 -4.57
N THR A 141 1.28 -9.91 -3.43
CA THR A 141 2.02 -9.11 -2.46
C THR A 141 1.83 -9.74 -1.07
N HIS A 142 2.92 -10.00 -0.39
CA HIS A 142 2.93 -10.36 1.01
C HIS A 142 3.35 -9.16 1.85
N VAL A 143 2.60 -8.84 2.89
CA VAL A 143 2.82 -7.67 3.75
C VAL A 143 3.03 -8.13 5.18
N LEU A 144 4.07 -7.55 5.80
CA LEU A 144 4.33 -7.61 7.22
C LEU A 144 4.13 -6.20 7.78
N ARG A 145 3.21 -6.05 8.73
CA ARG A 145 2.90 -4.77 9.36
C ARG A 145 3.23 -4.83 10.84
N SER A 146 3.93 -3.80 11.33
CA SER A 146 4.18 -3.64 12.77
C SER A 146 2.85 -3.44 13.53
N GLU A 147 2.91 -3.52 14.83
CA GLU A 147 1.75 -3.26 15.68
C GLU A 147 1.19 -1.85 15.44
N GLU A 148 -0.13 -1.74 15.30
CA GLU A 148 -0.86 -0.49 15.07
C GLU A 148 -1.41 0.12 16.36
N PHE A 149 -1.59 -0.70 17.42
CA PHE A 149 -2.09 -0.25 18.73
C PHE A 149 -1.41 -1.00 19.89
N TYR A 150 -1.46 -0.39 21.07
CA TYR A 150 -0.95 -1.00 22.30
C TYR A 150 -1.84 -2.17 22.73
N GLY A 151 -1.22 -3.32 23.02
CA GLY A 151 -1.94 -4.56 23.34
C GLY A 151 -2.15 -5.50 22.17
N GLN A 152 -1.84 -5.08 20.94
CA GLN A 152 -1.73 -5.99 19.81
C GLN A 152 -0.57 -6.96 20.03
N LYS A 153 -0.80 -8.25 19.75
CA LYS A 153 0.24 -9.28 19.93
C LYS A 153 0.94 -9.55 18.60
N GLY A 154 2.07 -8.91 18.42
CA GLY A 154 3.00 -9.18 17.32
C GLY A 154 2.65 -8.55 15.98
N VAL A 155 3.50 -8.82 15.00
CA VAL A 155 3.41 -8.33 13.62
C VAL A 155 2.23 -8.97 12.90
N GLN A 156 1.46 -8.20 12.17
CA GLN A 156 0.44 -8.73 11.25
C GLN A 156 1.09 -9.19 9.95
N SER A 157 0.68 -10.35 9.47
CA SER A 157 1.15 -10.93 8.21
C SER A 157 -0.05 -11.29 7.35
N PHE A 158 -0.11 -10.74 6.13
CA PHE A 158 -1.19 -11.04 5.20
C PHE A 158 -0.71 -10.99 3.75
N GLY A 159 -1.39 -11.76 2.90
CA GLY A 159 -1.18 -11.79 1.46
C GLY A 159 -2.32 -11.13 0.71
N SER A 160 -2.00 -10.52 -0.43
CA SER A 160 -2.98 -9.97 -1.36
C SER A 160 -2.68 -10.45 -2.77
N PHE A 161 -3.73 -10.81 -3.48
CA PHE A 161 -3.68 -11.12 -4.90
C PHE A 161 -4.50 -10.08 -5.67
N SER A 162 -3.95 -9.51 -6.71
CA SER A 162 -4.64 -8.54 -7.57
C SER A 162 -4.56 -8.95 -9.04
N ALA A 163 -5.66 -8.71 -9.77
CA ALA A 163 -5.72 -8.81 -11.20
C ALA A 163 -6.19 -7.46 -11.77
N SER A 164 -5.47 -6.94 -12.76
CA SER A 164 -5.81 -5.69 -13.46
C SER A 164 -5.91 -5.98 -14.94
N PHE A 165 -6.94 -5.44 -15.58
CA PHE A 165 -7.22 -5.64 -17.00
C PHE A 165 -7.13 -4.31 -17.72
N ARG A 166 -6.58 -4.31 -18.94
CA ARG A 166 -6.60 -3.19 -19.86
C ARG A 166 -7.60 -3.50 -20.99
N PHE A 167 -8.51 -2.58 -21.21
CA PHE A 167 -9.45 -2.62 -22.33
C PHE A 167 -8.95 -1.74 -23.49
#